data_2be9cb31ea4b107de897f575c2cffbe8
#
_entry.id   2be9cb31ea4b107de897f575c2cffbe8
#
_cell.length_a   1.000
_cell.length_b   1.000
_cell.length_c   1.000
_cell.angle_alpha   90.00
_cell.angle_beta   90.00
_cell.angle_gamma   90.00
#
_symmetry.space_group_name_H-M   'P 1'
#
loop_
_entity.id
_entity.type
_entity.pdbx_description
1 polymer ?
#
loop_
_entity_poly.entity_id
_entity_poly.type
_entity_poly.pdbx_seq_one_letter_code
_entity_poly.pdbx_strand_id
1 'polypeptide(L)'
;MPDFEAETLYVVGGLYGNLAALDAVEQLAAQEMAPVTIVFNGDFHWFDAEPDWFAAIERGVAPHRALRGNVETEIARVMDIGAGCGCDYPPSVSDDVVWRSNVILSQLRAEAPTATRTRLRDLPMYLVAEVAGLRIGIVHGDAEALAGWNFAQGQLDNSHRGEWRSDIRAASHIDVFASTHTCLAALRDFVFPVGRLTVINNGAAGMPNFAGSRYGLISRIAATPSPHKPLYGLERDGVYIDAIPLKYDNAAFLDRFLARWTEGSPAHASYYRRIVSGPDYSIAQARPATS
;
A
#
# COMPACT_ATOMS: atom_id res chain seq x y z
N MET A 1 -15.72 -14.24 10.36
CA MET A 1 -15.72 -13.20 11.40
C MET A 1 -14.58 -12.26 11.08
N PRO A 2 -14.62 -10.95 11.46
CA PRO A 2 -13.48 -10.06 11.34
C PRO A 2 -12.35 -10.49 12.30
N ASP A 3 -11.11 -10.19 11.95
CA ASP A 3 -9.94 -10.40 12.83
C ASP A 3 -9.88 -9.36 13.96
N PHE A 4 -10.48 -8.17 13.71
CA PHE A 4 -10.58 -7.09 14.69
C PHE A 4 -11.65 -6.05 14.27
N GLU A 5 -12.04 -5.21 15.23
CA GLU A 5 -12.88 -4.02 15.03
C GLU A 5 -12.03 -2.76 15.17
N ALA A 6 -12.40 -1.68 14.49
CA ALA A 6 -11.76 -0.38 14.59
C ALA A 6 -12.78 0.76 14.48
N GLU A 7 -12.60 1.83 15.28
CA GLU A 7 -13.37 3.07 15.16
C GLU A 7 -12.86 3.91 14.00
N THR A 8 -11.53 4.07 13.91
CA THR A 8 -10.82 4.65 12.77
C THR A 8 -9.74 3.69 12.33
N LEU A 9 -9.75 3.31 11.06
CA LEU A 9 -8.78 2.43 10.43
C LEU A 9 -7.91 3.21 9.45
N TYR A 10 -6.59 3.18 9.67
CA TYR A 10 -5.61 3.62 8.68
C TYR A 10 -4.98 2.40 8.01
N VAL A 11 -5.07 2.33 6.68
CA VAL A 11 -4.37 1.32 5.89
C VAL A 11 -3.22 2.00 5.14
N VAL A 12 -2.00 1.58 5.48
CA VAL A 12 -0.73 2.18 5.06
C VAL A 12 0.03 1.18 4.22
N GLY A 13 -0.11 1.25 2.91
CA GLY A 13 0.58 0.36 1.98
C GLY A 13 1.71 1.06 1.23
N GLY A 14 2.80 0.33 0.94
CA GLY A 14 3.92 0.85 0.18
C GLY A 14 4.67 1.96 0.91
N LEU A 15 5.13 1.71 2.15
CA LEU A 15 5.95 2.65 2.91
C LEU A 15 7.37 2.77 2.33
N TYR A 16 7.89 1.68 1.74
CA TYR A 16 9.15 1.63 1.00
C TYR A 16 10.38 2.13 1.77
N GLY A 17 10.44 1.89 3.08
CA GLY A 17 11.56 2.32 3.91
C GLY A 17 11.56 3.82 4.25
N ASN A 18 10.50 4.56 3.98
CA ASN A 18 10.43 5.99 4.26
C ASN A 18 10.10 6.29 5.72
N LEU A 19 11.14 6.54 6.54
CA LEU A 19 10.97 6.87 7.96
C LEU A 19 10.20 8.17 8.18
N ALA A 20 10.40 9.18 7.33
CA ALA A 20 9.67 10.43 7.45
C ALA A 20 8.16 10.25 7.18
N ALA A 21 7.80 9.31 6.28
CA ALA A 21 6.41 8.94 6.06
C ALA A 21 5.85 8.14 7.23
N LEU A 22 6.64 7.25 7.85
CA LEU A 22 6.26 6.53 9.07
C LEU A 22 5.91 7.50 10.20
N ASP A 23 6.79 8.47 10.48
CA ASP A 23 6.56 9.51 11.50
C ASP A 23 5.30 10.33 11.18
N ALA A 24 5.06 10.63 9.90
CA ALA A 24 3.87 11.37 9.46
C ALA A 24 2.57 10.58 9.65
N VAL A 25 2.58 9.25 9.51
CA VAL A 25 1.42 8.41 9.83
C VAL A 25 1.03 8.53 11.29
N GLU A 26 2.01 8.45 12.19
CA GLU A 26 1.79 8.60 13.64
C GLU A 26 1.26 9.99 13.99
N GLN A 27 1.81 11.04 13.37
CA GLN A 27 1.35 12.41 13.57
C GLN A 27 -0.09 12.62 13.09
N LEU A 28 -0.50 12.02 11.97
CA LEU A 28 -1.88 12.07 11.51
C LEU A 28 -2.80 11.31 12.46
N ALA A 29 -2.41 10.11 12.89
CA ALA A 29 -3.19 9.31 13.83
C ALA A 29 -3.41 10.01 15.18
N ALA A 30 -2.39 10.71 15.69
CA ALA A 30 -2.48 11.48 16.94
C ALA A 30 -3.46 12.68 16.87
N GLN A 31 -3.89 13.10 15.68
CA GLN A 31 -4.85 14.19 15.48
C GLN A 31 -6.30 13.70 15.34
N GLU A 32 -6.51 12.39 15.27
CA GLU A 32 -7.86 11.82 15.23
C GLU A 32 -8.57 11.95 16.58
N MET A 33 -9.88 12.12 16.54
CA MET A 33 -10.70 12.24 17.75
C MET A 33 -10.99 10.89 18.41
N ALA A 34 -10.99 9.83 17.62
CA ALA A 34 -11.24 8.45 18.04
C ALA A 34 -9.96 7.61 17.96
N PRO A 35 -9.89 6.48 18.70
CA PRO A 35 -8.77 5.56 18.61
C PRO A 35 -8.51 5.09 17.17
N VAL A 36 -7.24 5.17 16.75
CA VAL A 36 -6.82 4.74 15.41
C VAL A 36 -6.17 3.37 15.47
N THR A 37 -6.65 2.46 14.63
CA THR A 37 -5.95 1.22 14.33
C THR A 37 -5.16 1.41 13.04
N ILE A 38 -3.84 1.34 13.12
CA ILE A 38 -2.95 1.40 11.95
C ILE A 38 -2.66 -0.03 11.49
N VAL A 39 -2.81 -0.27 10.19
CA VAL A 39 -2.43 -1.52 9.53
C VAL A 39 -1.46 -1.22 8.39
N PHE A 40 -0.22 -1.70 8.52
CA PHE A 40 0.74 -1.66 7.42
C PHE A 40 0.40 -2.78 6.42
N ASN A 41 0.08 -2.36 5.18
CA ASN A 41 -0.47 -3.22 4.13
C ASN A 41 0.63 -3.75 3.19
N GLY A 42 1.74 -4.23 3.74
CA GLY A 42 2.86 -4.77 2.97
C GLY A 42 3.71 -3.71 2.27
N ASP A 43 4.86 -4.16 1.78
CA ASP A 43 5.88 -3.35 1.13
C ASP A 43 6.30 -2.15 1.98
N PHE A 44 6.47 -2.37 3.30
CA PHE A 44 7.01 -1.35 4.19
C PHE A 44 8.54 -1.26 4.10
N HIS A 45 9.22 -2.31 3.64
CA HIS A 45 10.60 -2.29 3.19
C HIS A 45 10.67 -2.02 1.67
N TRP A 46 11.77 -1.52 1.18
CA TRP A 46 12.19 -1.50 -0.24
C TRP A 46 13.51 -0.78 -0.43
N PHE A 47 13.64 0.48 0.02
CA PHE A 47 14.87 1.25 -0.17
C PHE A 47 15.84 1.15 0.98
N ASP A 48 15.43 0.61 2.09
CA ASP A 48 16.13 0.51 3.37
C ASP A 48 17.11 -0.66 3.44
N ALA A 49 17.88 -0.87 2.36
CA ALA A 49 18.90 -1.92 2.25
C ALA A 49 20.19 -1.54 3.01
N GLU A 50 20.05 -1.16 4.29
CA GLU A 50 21.09 -0.88 5.26
C GLU A 50 20.63 -1.35 6.64
N PRO A 51 21.52 -1.96 7.48
CA PRO A 51 21.12 -2.58 8.75
C PRO A 51 20.34 -1.65 9.68
N ASP A 52 20.86 -0.44 9.91
CA ASP A 52 20.25 0.53 10.84
C ASP A 52 18.93 1.10 10.30
N TRP A 53 18.86 1.32 8.99
CA TRP A 53 17.66 1.81 8.33
C TRP A 53 16.57 0.73 8.34
N PHE A 54 16.92 -0.47 7.93
CA PHE A 54 16.03 -1.63 7.99
C PHE A 54 15.46 -1.84 9.40
N ALA A 55 16.35 -1.86 10.42
CA ALA A 55 15.95 -2.01 11.82
C ALA A 55 15.07 -0.86 12.32
N ALA A 56 15.23 0.36 11.81
CA ALA A 56 14.38 1.50 12.17
C ALA A 56 12.96 1.33 11.64
N ILE A 57 12.78 0.87 10.40
CA ILE A 57 11.47 0.53 9.84
C ILE A 57 10.82 -0.59 10.64
N GLU A 58 11.54 -1.66 10.94
CA GLU A 58 11.05 -2.77 11.77
C GLU A 58 10.52 -2.29 13.12
N ARG A 59 11.27 -1.43 13.81
CA ARG A 59 10.86 -0.89 15.10
C ARG A 59 9.61 -0.02 15.03
N GLY A 60 9.47 0.76 13.96
CA GLY A 60 8.31 1.61 13.79
C GLY A 60 7.04 0.85 13.38
N VAL A 61 7.17 -0.23 12.62
CA VAL A 61 6.03 -1.07 12.23
C VAL A 61 5.59 -2.01 13.36
N ALA A 62 6.51 -2.48 14.20
CA ALA A 62 6.25 -3.49 15.22
C ALA A 62 5.10 -3.21 16.20
N PRO A 63 4.82 -1.95 16.64
CA PRO A 63 3.71 -1.65 17.54
C PRO A 63 2.33 -1.81 16.89
N HIS A 64 2.25 -1.87 15.56
CA HIS A 64 1.03 -1.86 14.79
C HIS A 64 0.71 -3.22 14.20
N ARG A 65 -0.50 -3.34 13.64
CA ARG A 65 -0.84 -4.48 12.81
C ARG A 65 -0.13 -4.36 11.48
N ALA A 66 0.30 -5.48 10.94
CA ALA A 66 0.90 -5.55 9.62
C ALA A 66 0.50 -6.83 8.91
N LEU A 67 0.42 -6.77 7.59
CA LEU A 67 0.42 -7.94 6.73
C LEU A 67 1.62 -7.86 5.78
N ARG A 68 2.03 -8.99 5.23
CA ARG A 68 3.15 -9.01 4.30
C ARG A 68 2.72 -8.68 2.89
N GLY A 69 3.52 -7.90 2.17
CA GLY A 69 3.49 -7.77 0.73
C GLY A 69 4.38 -8.81 0.06
N ASN A 70 4.59 -8.65 -1.25
CA ASN A 70 5.56 -9.49 -1.97
C ASN A 70 6.99 -9.25 -1.47
N VAL A 71 7.35 -8.02 -1.12
CA VAL A 71 8.70 -7.68 -0.60
C VAL A 71 9.00 -8.46 0.67
N GLU A 72 8.15 -8.36 1.70
CA GLU A 72 8.33 -9.09 2.95
C GLU A 72 8.30 -10.60 2.74
N THR A 73 7.45 -11.08 1.82
CA THR A 73 7.39 -12.52 1.48
C THR A 73 8.71 -13.00 0.90
N GLU A 74 9.31 -12.26 -0.03
CA GLU A 74 10.56 -12.66 -0.65
C GLU A 74 11.78 -12.45 0.27
N ILE A 75 11.78 -11.41 1.11
CA ILE A 75 12.80 -11.26 2.18
C ILE A 75 12.77 -12.46 3.13
N ALA A 76 11.58 -12.94 3.49
CA ALA A 76 11.39 -14.02 4.45
C ALA A 76 11.76 -15.42 3.92
N ARG A 77 11.87 -15.60 2.59
CA ARG A 77 12.21 -16.92 2.01
C ARG A 77 13.57 -17.42 2.48
N VAL A 78 13.59 -18.67 2.90
CA VAL A 78 14.84 -19.35 3.32
C VAL A 78 15.76 -19.56 2.11
N MET A 79 15.18 -19.99 0.96
CA MET A 79 15.92 -20.21 -0.28
C MET A 79 15.36 -19.31 -1.39
N ASP A 80 16.24 -18.87 -2.26
CA ASP A 80 15.84 -18.22 -3.50
C ASP A 80 15.26 -19.26 -4.46
N ILE A 81 14.03 -19.06 -4.88
CA ILE A 81 13.33 -19.92 -5.84
C ILE A 81 13.24 -19.29 -7.23
N GLY A 82 13.96 -18.19 -7.46
CA GLY A 82 13.93 -17.47 -8.73
C GLY A 82 12.70 -16.57 -8.92
N ALA A 83 11.90 -16.31 -7.86
CA ALA A 83 10.73 -15.44 -7.95
C ALA A 83 11.07 -13.94 -8.10
N GLY A 84 12.34 -13.59 -7.97
CA GLY A 84 12.79 -12.21 -7.99
C GLY A 84 12.12 -11.39 -6.90
N CYS A 85 11.60 -10.19 -7.23
CA CYS A 85 10.88 -9.34 -6.28
C CYS A 85 9.48 -9.87 -5.91
N GLY A 86 8.99 -10.92 -6.56
CA GLY A 86 7.63 -11.44 -6.36
C GLY A 86 6.52 -10.47 -6.81
N CYS A 87 6.84 -9.48 -7.63
CA CYS A 87 5.91 -8.41 -8.00
C CYS A 87 4.85 -8.83 -9.02
N ASP A 88 4.98 -10.02 -9.61
CA ASP A 88 4.07 -10.56 -10.62
C ASP A 88 3.69 -9.53 -11.70
N TYR A 89 4.72 -8.84 -12.22
CA TYR A 89 4.55 -7.72 -13.15
C TYR A 89 3.75 -8.13 -14.39
N PRO A 90 2.79 -7.30 -14.84
CA PRO A 90 2.11 -7.54 -16.10
C PRO A 90 3.08 -7.48 -17.29
N PRO A 91 2.78 -8.15 -18.43
CA PRO A 91 3.65 -8.22 -19.60
C PRO A 91 4.05 -6.87 -20.22
N SER A 92 3.36 -5.80 -19.83
CA SER A 92 3.67 -4.43 -20.27
C SER A 92 4.87 -3.80 -19.55
N VAL A 93 5.35 -4.42 -18.45
CA VAL A 93 6.53 -3.95 -17.70
C VAL A 93 7.78 -4.51 -18.39
N SER A 94 8.77 -3.65 -18.66
CA SER A 94 9.99 -4.04 -19.35
C SER A 94 10.89 -4.94 -18.48
N ASP A 95 11.64 -5.82 -19.13
CA ASP A 95 12.62 -6.71 -18.47
C ASP A 95 13.65 -5.93 -17.64
N ASP A 96 14.03 -4.72 -18.07
CA ASP A 96 14.93 -3.84 -17.33
C ASP A 96 14.35 -3.41 -15.98
N VAL A 97 13.05 -3.13 -15.89
CA VAL A 97 12.39 -2.79 -14.63
C VAL A 97 12.34 -4.01 -13.73
N VAL A 98 11.99 -5.18 -14.28
CA VAL A 98 11.98 -6.46 -13.55
C VAL A 98 13.38 -6.76 -12.99
N TRP A 99 14.41 -6.68 -13.82
CA TRP A 99 15.80 -6.90 -13.39
C TRP A 99 16.20 -5.95 -12.25
N ARG A 100 15.94 -4.64 -12.39
CA ARG A 100 16.27 -3.66 -11.35
C ARG A 100 15.56 -3.97 -10.02
N SER A 101 14.29 -4.34 -10.06
CA SER A 101 13.53 -4.72 -8.87
C SER A 101 14.13 -5.96 -8.19
N ASN A 102 14.56 -6.95 -8.97
CA ASN A 102 15.22 -8.14 -8.44
C ASN A 102 16.56 -7.81 -7.75
N VAL A 103 17.33 -6.87 -8.31
CA VAL A 103 18.59 -6.42 -7.67
C VAL A 103 18.31 -5.69 -6.37
N ILE A 104 17.30 -4.81 -6.31
CA ILE A 104 16.91 -4.12 -5.06
C ILE A 104 16.54 -5.15 -3.99
N LEU A 105 15.68 -6.10 -4.32
CA LEU A 105 15.28 -7.14 -3.37
C LEU A 105 16.47 -7.97 -2.87
N SER A 106 17.40 -8.34 -3.75
CA SER A 106 18.57 -9.13 -3.36
C SER A 106 19.41 -8.40 -2.30
N GLN A 107 19.53 -7.08 -2.40
CA GLN A 107 20.24 -6.27 -1.41
C GLN A 107 19.48 -6.19 -0.09
N LEU A 108 18.15 -6.02 -0.10
CA LEU A 108 17.32 -6.09 1.11
C LEU A 108 17.45 -7.44 1.81
N ARG A 109 17.42 -8.53 1.07
CA ARG A 109 17.59 -9.88 1.62
C ARG A 109 18.94 -10.07 2.30
N ALA A 110 20.00 -9.45 1.78
CA ALA A 110 21.33 -9.53 2.38
C ALA A 110 21.36 -8.86 3.76
N GLU A 111 20.63 -7.77 3.94
CA GLU A 111 20.60 -7.00 5.19
C GLU A 111 19.63 -7.55 6.24
N ALA A 112 18.64 -8.36 5.86
CA ALA A 112 17.60 -8.83 6.76
C ALA A 112 18.11 -9.87 7.77
N PRO A 113 18.09 -9.61 9.10
CA PRO A 113 18.47 -10.57 10.13
C PRO A 113 17.54 -11.80 10.15
N THR A 114 18.04 -12.94 10.60
CA THR A 114 17.24 -14.19 10.66
C THR A 114 15.98 -14.04 11.51
N ALA A 115 16.05 -13.34 12.64
CA ALA A 115 14.88 -13.10 13.50
C ALA A 115 13.80 -12.29 12.76
N THR A 116 14.20 -11.26 12.00
CA THR A 116 13.28 -10.47 11.19
C THR A 116 12.64 -11.31 10.09
N ARG A 117 13.42 -12.13 9.37
CA ARG A 117 12.88 -13.04 8.35
C ARG A 117 11.80 -13.96 8.90
N THR A 118 12.00 -14.48 10.13
CA THR A 118 11.00 -15.30 10.82
C THR A 118 9.74 -14.50 11.08
N ARG A 119 9.86 -13.29 11.64
CA ARG A 119 8.73 -12.40 11.89
C ARG A 119 7.96 -12.07 10.60
N LEU A 120 8.66 -11.68 9.54
CA LEU A 120 8.04 -11.34 8.25
C LEU A 120 7.30 -12.53 7.64
N ARG A 121 7.83 -13.74 7.76
CA ARG A 121 7.17 -14.97 7.30
C ARG A 121 5.87 -15.25 8.05
N ASP A 122 5.82 -14.92 9.34
CA ASP A 122 4.69 -15.20 10.21
C ASP A 122 3.58 -14.11 10.09
N LEU A 123 3.84 -13.00 9.37
CA LEU A 123 2.81 -12.01 9.05
C LEU A 123 1.70 -12.62 8.18
N PRO A 124 0.42 -12.28 8.42
CA PRO A 124 -0.68 -12.71 7.56
C PRO A 124 -0.55 -12.12 6.16
N MET A 125 -1.20 -12.76 5.18
CA MET A 125 -1.29 -12.23 3.79
C MET A 125 -2.47 -11.28 3.60
N TYR A 126 -3.46 -11.35 4.47
CA TYR A 126 -4.64 -10.47 4.49
C TYR A 126 -5.17 -10.36 5.92
N LEU A 127 -5.94 -9.32 6.17
CA LEU A 127 -6.71 -9.12 7.39
C LEU A 127 -8.13 -8.68 7.05
N VAL A 128 -9.08 -9.01 7.91
CA VAL A 128 -10.45 -8.52 7.82
C VAL A 128 -10.74 -7.66 9.05
N ALA A 129 -11.00 -6.38 8.84
CA ALA A 129 -11.48 -5.49 9.88
C ALA A 129 -12.99 -5.27 9.79
N GLU A 130 -13.60 -4.84 10.88
CA GLU A 130 -14.94 -4.27 10.88
C GLU A 130 -14.87 -2.80 11.31
N VAL A 131 -15.51 -1.91 10.55
CA VAL A 131 -15.64 -0.49 10.86
C VAL A 131 -17.12 -0.11 10.72
N ALA A 132 -17.78 0.16 11.83
CA ALA A 132 -19.20 0.56 11.90
C ALA A 132 -20.13 -0.35 11.04
N GLY A 133 -19.92 -1.66 11.14
CA GLY A 133 -20.72 -2.68 10.45
C GLY A 133 -20.29 -3.01 9.00
N LEU A 134 -19.36 -2.25 8.40
CA LEU A 134 -18.75 -2.62 7.13
C LEU A 134 -17.56 -3.56 7.33
N ARG A 135 -17.49 -4.60 6.52
CA ARG A 135 -16.36 -5.54 6.48
C ARG A 135 -15.30 -5.05 5.50
N ILE A 136 -14.12 -4.80 6.03
CA ILE A 136 -12.98 -4.27 5.29
C ILE A 136 -11.96 -5.38 5.08
N GLY A 137 -11.77 -5.81 3.84
CA GLY A 137 -10.68 -6.72 3.45
C GLY A 137 -9.41 -5.93 3.18
N ILE A 138 -8.39 -6.12 4.00
CA ILE A 138 -7.08 -5.49 3.82
C ILE A 138 -6.19 -6.50 3.12
N VAL A 139 -5.79 -6.20 1.90
CA VAL A 139 -4.98 -7.07 1.03
C VAL A 139 -3.85 -6.27 0.41
N HIS A 140 -2.68 -6.88 0.17
CA HIS A 140 -1.59 -6.17 -0.49
C HIS A 140 -1.89 -5.98 -1.98
N GLY A 141 -2.12 -7.04 -2.73
CA GLY A 141 -2.47 -7.04 -4.16
C GLY A 141 -3.97 -6.96 -4.41
N ASP A 142 -4.61 -8.08 -4.64
CA ASP A 142 -6.05 -8.16 -4.86
C ASP A 142 -6.72 -9.28 -4.05
N ALA A 143 -7.99 -9.55 -4.32
CA ALA A 143 -8.76 -10.53 -3.56
C ALA A 143 -8.32 -11.99 -3.76
N GLU A 144 -7.55 -12.30 -4.79
CA GLU A 144 -7.15 -13.66 -5.17
C GLU A 144 -5.66 -13.91 -5.04
N ALA A 145 -4.82 -12.84 -5.14
CA ALA A 145 -3.37 -12.99 -5.14
C ALA A 145 -2.66 -11.90 -4.33
N LEU A 146 -1.61 -12.30 -3.60
CA LEU A 146 -0.78 -11.40 -2.80
C LEU A 146 -0.20 -10.26 -3.64
N ALA A 147 0.30 -10.56 -4.84
CA ALA A 147 0.84 -9.60 -5.79
C ALA A 147 -0.09 -9.43 -7.02
N GLY A 148 -1.41 -9.56 -6.81
CA GLY A 148 -2.40 -9.44 -7.87
C GLY A 148 -2.57 -8.00 -8.36
N TRP A 149 -2.85 -7.85 -9.66
CA TRP A 149 -3.02 -6.56 -10.33
C TRP A 149 -4.46 -6.19 -10.64
N ASN A 150 -5.45 -7.01 -10.20
CA ASN A 150 -6.86 -6.76 -10.51
C ASN A 150 -7.44 -5.51 -9.84
N PHE A 151 -6.78 -4.98 -8.79
CA PHE A 151 -7.13 -3.70 -8.16
C PHE A 151 -6.29 -2.52 -8.68
N ALA A 152 -5.56 -2.69 -9.79
CA ALA A 152 -5.01 -1.56 -10.54
C ALA A 152 -6.13 -0.70 -11.15
N GLN A 153 -5.92 0.61 -11.24
CA GLN A 153 -6.92 1.58 -11.75
C GLN A 153 -7.50 1.14 -13.11
N GLY A 154 -6.65 0.78 -14.07
CA GLY A 154 -7.10 0.34 -15.39
C GLY A 154 -7.91 -0.96 -15.37
N GLN A 155 -7.66 -1.88 -14.43
CA GLN A 155 -8.46 -3.09 -14.25
C GLN A 155 -9.80 -2.81 -13.55
N LEU A 156 -9.81 -1.87 -12.59
CA LEU A 156 -11.04 -1.43 -11.94
C LEU A 156 -11.97 -0.70 -12.93
N ASP A 157 -11.42 0.03 -13.89
CA ASP A 157 -12.19 0.73 -14.93
C ASP A 157 -12.58 -0.17 -16.11
N ASN A 158 -12.06 -1.39 -16.18
CA ASN A 158 -12.38 -2.34 -17.24
C ASN A 158 -13.79 -2.92 -17.05
N SER A 159 -14.74 -2.56 -17.93
CA SER A 159 -16.12 -3.02 -17.89
C SER A 159 -16.26 -4.55 -18.03
N HIS A 160 -15.33 -5.22 -18.72
CA HIS A 160 -15.33 -6.68 -18.86
C HIS A 160 -15.01 -7.44 -17.55
N ARG A 161 -14.58 -6.75 -16.51
CA ARG A 161 -14.33 -7.29 -15.18
C ARG A 161 -15.53 -7.20 -14.22
N GLY A 162 -16.71 -6.80 -14.71
CA GLY A 162 -17.92 -6.64 -13.89
C GLY A 162 -18.34 -7.94 -13.19
N GLU A 163 -18.36 -9.05 -13.92
CA GLU A 163 -18.70 -10.38 -13.39
C GLU A 163 -17.70 -10.80 -12.30
N TRP A 164 -16.41 -10.75 -12.58
CA TRP A 164 -15.38 -11.05 -11.60
C TRP A 164 -15.52 -10.25 -10.29
N ARG A 165 -15.79 -8.93 -10.38
CA ARG A 165 -16.01 -8.09 -9.18
C ARG A 165 -17.26 -8.51 -8.41
N SER A 166 -18.33 -8.85 -9.11
CA SER A 166 -19.56 -9.38 -8.50
C SER A 166 -19.31 -10.70 -7.77
N ASP A 167 -18.56 -11.61 -8.38
CA ASP A 167 -18.23 -12.92 -7.81
C ASP A 167 -17.35 -12.77 -6.56
N ILE A 168 -16.34 -11.90 -6.59
CA ILE A 168 -15.52 -11.58 -5.42
C ILE A 168 -16.38 -11.02 -4.28
N ARG A 169 -17.33 -10.12 -4.57
CA ARG A 169 -18.25 -9.59 -3.55
C ARG A 169 -19.12 -10.69 -2.95
N ALA A 170 -19.67 -11.56 -3.79
CA ALA A 170 -20.53 -12.67 -3.36
C ALA A 170 -19.76 -13.70 -2.51
N ALA A 171 -18.56 -14.07 -2.93
CA ALA A 171 -17.76 -15.10 -2.26
C ALA A 171 -17.12 -14.63 -0.96
N SER A 172 -16.58 -13.39 -0.92
CA SER A 172 -15.84 -12.88 0.24
C SER A 172 -16.74 -12.26 1.30
N HIS A 173 -17.90 -11.77 0.92
CA HIS A 173 -18.75 -10.90 1.76
C HIS A 173 -18.02 -9.65 2.27
N ILE A 174 -16.97 -9.21 1.60
CA ILE A 174 -16.24 -7.96 1.91
C ILE A 174 -16.96 -6.78 1.27
N ASP A 175 -17.15 -5.72 2.04
CA ASP A 175 -17.80 -4.49 1.58
C ASP A 175 -16.79 -3.54 0.95
N VAL A 176 -15.60 -3.43 1.53
CA VAL A 176 -14.52 -2.55 1.08
C VAL A 176 -13.22 -3.33 1.02
N PHE A 177 -12.55 -3.36 -0.12
CA PHE A 177 -11.15 -3.78 -0.18
C PHE A 177 -10.23 -2.57 -0.09
N ALA A 178 -9.26 -2.63 0.84
CA ALA A 178 -8.16 -1.69 0.95
C ALA A 178 -6.87 -2.38 0.45
N SER A 179 -6.28 -1.86 -0.62
CA SER A 179 -5.17 -2.45 -1.37
C SER A 179 -4.03 -1.44 -1.59
N THR A 180 -2.90 -1.91 -2.11
CA THR A 180 -1.73 -1.07 -2.45
C THR A 180 -0.98 -1.57 -3.69
N HIS A 181 -0.12 -2.52 -3.60
CA HIS A 181 0.76 -3.22 -4.56
C HIS A 181 1.03 -2.54 -5.92
N THR A 182 -0.01 -2.12 -6.64
CA THR A 182 0.09 -1.59 -8.01
C THR A 182 0.71 -0.20 -8.09
N CYS A 183 1.06 0.39 -6.95
CA CYS A 183 1.73 1.67 -6.79
C CYS A 183 1.00 2.90 -7.38
N LEU A 184 -0.20 2.76 -7.91
CA LEU A 184 -1.06 3.84 -8.39
C LEU A 184 -2.37 3.84 -7.62
N ALA A 185 -2.73 5.00 -7.09
CA ALA A 185 -3.92 5.14 -6.26
C ALA A 185 -5.21 5.03 -7.06
N ALA A 186 -6.25 4.45 -6.46
CA ALA A 186 -7.58 4.38 -7.07
C ALA A 186 -8.67 4.24 -6.00
N LEU A 187 -9.84 4.83 -6.23
CA LEU A 187 -11.05 4.58 -5.47
C LEU A 187 -12.19 4.34 -6.46
N ARG A 188 -12.81 3.17 -6.36
CA ARG A 188 -13.97 2.79 -7.20
C ARG A 188 -15.05 2.15 -6.36
N ASP A 189 -16.28 2.38 -6.78
CA ASP A 189 -17.46 1.88 -6.11
C ASP A 189 -18.40 1.24 -7.13
N PHE A 190 -18.85 0.03 -6.83
CA PHE A 190 -19.63 -0.79 -7.73
C PHE A 190 -20.89 -1.28 -7.03
N VAL A 191 -22.01 -1.25 -7.75
CA VAL A 191 -23.29 -1.78 -7.29
C VAL A 191 -23.65 -3.01 -8.12
N PHE A 192 -23.89 -4.13 -7.43
CA PHE A 192 -24.27 -5.40 -8.01
C PHE A 192 -25.57 -5.91 -7.35
N PRO A 193 -26.29 -6.86 -7.96
CA PRO A 193 -27.43 -7.51 -7.31
C PRO A 193 -27.06 -8.21 -5.99
N VAL A 194 -25.82 -8.67 -5.86
CA VAL A 194 -25.26 -9.32 -4.67
C VAL A 194 -24.77 -8.34 -3.59
N GLY A 195 -24.90 -7.05 -3.82
CA GLY A 195 -24.50 -5.98 -2.92
C GLY A 195 -23.46 -5.00 -3.52
N ARG A 196 -23.06 -4.03 -2.73
CA ARG A 196 -22.11 -2.99 -3.12
C ARG A 196 -20.68 -3.42 -2.78
N LEU A 197 -19.73 -3.10 -3.64
CA LEU A 197 -18.30 -3.33 -3.45
C LEU A 197 -17.54 -2.03 -3.68
N THR A 198 -16.79 -1.59 -2.69
CA THR A 198 -15.86 -0.46 -2.82
C THR A 198 -14.42 -0.99 -2.84
N VAL A 199 -13.57 -0.45 -3.68
CA VAL A 199 -12.12 -0.74 -3.69
C VAL A 199 -11.38 0.57 -3.55
N ILE A 200 -10.54 0.68 -2.50
CA ILE A 200 -9.60 1.79 -2.32
C ILE A 200 -8.17 1.24 -2.37
N ASN A 201 -7.38 1.75 -3.30
CA ASN A 201 -5.96 1.48 -3.42
C ASN A 201 -5.23 2.78 -3.08
N ASN A 202 -4.38 2.77 -2.04
CA ASN A 202 -3.67 3.99 -1.64
C ASN A 202 -2.45 4.30 -2.53
N GLY A 203 -2.08 3.44 -3.44
CA GLY A 203 -0.87 3.59 -4.24
C GLY A 203 0.38 3.38 -3.41
N ALA A 204 0.93 4.44 -2.81
CA ALA A 204 2.11 4.39 -1.97
C ALA A 204 2.03 5.40 -0.81
N ALA A 205 2.33 4.96 0.40
CA ALA A 205 2.47 5.86 1.56
C ALA A 205 3.83 6.57 1.56
N GLY A 206 4.90 5.86 1.17
CA GLY A 206 6.27 6.38 1.23
C GLY A 206 6.77 7.08 -0.04
N MET A 207 5.95 7.17 -1.09
CA MET A 207 6.32 7.84 -2.35
C MET A 207 5.18 8.71 -2.87
N PRO A 208 5.49 9.73 -3.71
CA PRO A 208 4.48 10.52 -4.41
C PRO A 208 3.57 9.67 -5.32
N ASN A 209 2.28 10.00 -5.33
CA ASN A 209 1.26 9.28 -6.10
C ASN A 209 0.77 10.02 -7.35
N PHE A 210 1.05 11.32 -7.47
CA PHE A 210 0.52 12.15 -8.54
C PHE A 210 1.60 13.03 -9.13
N ALA A 211 1.46 13.37 -10.41
CA ALA A 211 2.37 14.26 -11.12
C ALA A 211 2.56 15.58 -10.36
N GLY A 212 3.80 16.00 -10.15
CA GLY A 212 4.16 17.21 -9.42
C GLY A 212 3.95 17.15 -7.90
N SER A 213 3.46 16.03 -7.34
CA SER A 213 3.30 15.89 -5.89
C SER A 213 4.59 15.41 -5.21
N ARG A 214 4.69 15.68 -3.89
CA ARG A 214 5.80 15.23 -3.03
C ARG A 214 5.29 14.63 -1.71
N TYR A 215 4.11 14.04 -1.72
CA TYR A 215 3.48 13.42 -0.56
C TYR A 215 3.00 12.02 -0.92
N GLY A 216 2.95 11.15 0.07
CA GLY A 216 2.35 9.83 -0.01
C GLY A 216 0.83 9.87 0.13
N LEU A 217 0.22 8.70 0.18
CA LEU A 217 -1.23 8.56 0.36
C LEU A 217 -1.51 7.37 1.27
N ILE A 218 -2.48 7.51 2.17
CA ILE A 218 -3.03 6.42 2.98
C ILE A 218 -4.54 6.32 2.80
N SER A 219 -5.10 5.15 3.06
CA SER A 219 -6.55 4.98 3.14
C SER A 219 -7.01 5.15 4.58
N ARG A 220 -8.01 6.01 4.82
CA ARG A 220 -8.70 6.17 6.09
C ARG A 220 -10.14 5.66 5.96
N ILE A 221 -10.59 4.83 6.89
CA ILE A 221 -11.95 4.31 6.93
C ILE A 221 -12.49 4.50 8.34
N ALA A 222 -13.57 5.28 8.51
CA ALA A 222 -14.12 5.61 9.84
C ALA A 222 -15.60 6.01 9.76
N ALA A 223 -16.32 5.85 10.87
CA ALA A 223 -17.70 6.32 11.00
C ALA A 223 -17.81 7.85 11.16
N THR A 224 -16.69 8.55 11.36
CA THR A 224 -16.66 10.01 11.54
C THR A 224 -15.93 10.69 10.39
N PRO A 225 -16.34 11.91 9.99
CA PRO A 225 -15.60 12.70 9.02
C PRO A 225 -14.14 12.85 9.40
N SER A 226 -13.25 12.90 8.39
CA SER A 226 -11.82 13.07 8.64
C SER A 226 -11.50 14.46 9.21
N PRO A 227 -10.66 14.58 10.25
CA PRO A 227 -10.09 15.86 10.68
C PRO A 227 -9.09 16.39 9.65
N HIS A 228 -8.60 15.52 8.75
CA HIS A 228 -7.69 15.86 7.66
C HIS A 228 -8.47 16.08 6.37
N LYS A 229 -8.03 17.00 5.53
CA LYS A 229 -8.67 17.22 4.22
C LYS A 229 -8.30 16.08 3.26
N PRO A 230 -9.24 15.17 2.91
CA PRO A 230 -8.96 14.14 1.93
C PRO A 230 -8.76 14.74 0.52
N LEU A 231 -7.99 14.07 -0.32
CA LEU A 231 -7.87 14.41 -1.74
C LEU A 231 -9.14 14.02 -2.50
N TYR A 232 -9.69 12.89 -2.12
CA TYR A 232 -10.96 12.34 -2.57
C TYR A 232 -11.43 11.29 -1.57
N GLY A 233 -12.68 10.97 -1.63
CA GLY A 233 -13.31 9.97 -0.78
C GLY A 233 -14.74 9.74 -1.21
N LEU A 234 -15.41 8.86 -0.52
CA LEU A 234 -16.85 8.65 -0.60
C LEU A 234 -17.40 8.28 0.78
N GLU A 235 -18.70 8.47 0.95
CA GLU A 235 -19.44 7.96 2.08
C GLU A 235 -20.26 6.74 1.65
N ARG A 236 -20.22 5.71 2.47
CA ARG A 236 -20.99 4.50 2.30
C ARG A 236 -21.61 4.06 3.63
N ASP A 237 -22.92 4.06 3.70
CA ASP A 237 -23.67 3.56 4.86
C ASP A 237 -23.22 4.23 6.19
N GLY A 238 -22.90 5.55 6.15
CA GLY A 238 -22.40 6.33 7.29
C GLY A 238 -20.91 6.13 7.58
N VAL A 239 -20.17 5.42 6.73
CA VAL A 239 -18.71 5.24 6.83
C VAL A 239 -18.00 6.04 5.76
N TYR A 240 -17.04 6.86 6.17
CA TYR A 240 -16.17 7.65 5.29
C TYR A 240 -14.99 6.80 4.85
N ILE A 241 -14.76 6.74 3.54
CA ILE A 241 -13.65 6.02 2.91
C ILE A 241 -12.83 7.06 2.16
N ASP A 242 -11.73 7.47 2.75
CA ASP A 242 -10.97 8.65 2.39
C ASP A 242 -9.54 8.31 1.95
N ALA A 243 -9.05 9.01 0.92
CA ALA A 243 -7.67 9.05 0.53
C ALA A 243 -6.99 10.27 1.15
N ILE A 244 -6.19 10.06 2.19
CA ILE A 244 -5.55 11.12 2.97
C ILE A 244 -4.14 11.36 2.48
N PRO A 245 -3.77 12.62 2.10
CA PRO A 245 -2.40 12.94 1.70
C PRO A 245 -1.47 12.87 2.91
N LEU A 246 -0.43 12.05 2.81
CA LEU A 246 0.60 11.87 3.81
C LEU A 246 1.78 12.80 3.50
N LYS A 247 1.81 13.96 4.12
CA LYS A 247 2.88 14.93 3.95
C LYS A 247 4.02 14.59 4.90
N TYR A 248 5.18 14.34 4.35
CA TYR A 248 6.41 14.03 5.08
C TYR A 248 7.59 14.90 4.58
N ASP A 249 8.70 14.88 5.29
CA ASP A 249 9.95 15.53 4.85
C ASP A 249 10.54 14.77 3.65
N ASN A 250 10.12 15.20 2.47
CA ASN A 250 10.56 14.60 1.20
C ASN A 250 12.06 14.87 0.94
N ALA A 251 12.61 15.98 1.46
CA ALA A 251 14.03 16.28 1.31
C ALA A 251 14.88 15.30 2.13
N ALA A 252 14.55 15.09 3.40
CA ALA A 252 15.25 14.13 4.25
C ALA A 252 15.17 12.70 3.70
N PHE A 253 14.01 12.30 3.16
CA PHE A 253 13.87 11.01 2.50
C PHE A 253 14.74 10.90 1.24
N LEU A 254 14.73 11.92 0.38
CA LEU A 254 15.53 11.97 -0.84
C LEU A 254 17.02 11.90 -0.55
N ASP A 255 17.51 12.67 0.44
CA ASP A 255 18.91 12.66 0.85
C ASP A 255 19.35 11.28 1.30
N ARG A 256 18.53 10.60 2.12
CA ARG A 256 18.79 9.22 2.57
C ARG A 256 18.75 8.23 1.42
N PHE A 257 17.77 8.37 0.52
CA PHE A 257 17.69 7.54 -0.67
C PHE A 257 18.94 7.68 -1.54
N LEU A 258 19.39 8.89 -1.83
CA LEU A 258 20.58 9.14 -2.66
C LEU A 258 21.89 8.70 -1.99
N ALA A 259 21.98 8.77 -0.67
CA ALA A 259 23.15 8.25 0.06
C ALA A 259 23.33 6.75 -0.15
N ARG A 260 22.26 5.98 -0.20
CA ARG A 260 22.27 4.51 -0.40
C ARG A 260 22.22 4.12 -1.88
N TRP A 261 21.40 4.79 -2.66
CA TRP A 261 21.10 4.49 -4.05
C TRP A 261 21.62 5.62 -4.95
N THR A 262 22.93 5.60 -5.18
CA THR A 262 23.63 6.60 -5.99
C THR A 262 23.15 6.60 -7.44
N GLU A 263 23.44 7.66 -8.18
CA GLU A 263 23.14 7.76 -9.61
C GLU A 263 23.63 6.52 -10.38
N GLY A 264 22.78 6.00 -11.26
CA GLY A 264 23.03 4.79 -12.03
C GLY A 264 22.71 3.48 -11.30
N SER A 265 22.45 3.49 -9.98
CA SER A 265 21.99 2.29 -9.27
C SER A 265 20.59 1.86 -9.72
N PRO A 266 20.22 0.58 -9.55
CA PRO A 266 18.89 0.08 -9.95
C PRO A 266 17.72 0.85 -9.34
N ALA A 267 17.79 1.19 -8.04
CA ALA A 267 16.73 1.96 -7.40
C ALA A 267 16.68 3.40 -7.89
N HIS A 268 17.84 4.06 -8.07
CA HIS A 268 17.91 5.40 -8.64
C HIS A 268 17.27 5.43 -10.04
N ALA A 269 17.67 4.52 -10.93
CA ALA A 269 17.16 4.45 -12.30
C ALA A 269 15.63 4.23 -12.39
N SER A 270 15.05 3.49 -11.41
CA SER A 270 13.61 3.19 -11.41
C SER A 270 12.77 4.19 -10.64
N TYR A 271 13.28 4.80 -9.56
CA TYR A 271 12.44 5.52 -8.60
C TYR A 271 12.79 6.97 -8.35
N TYR A 272 14.02 7.43 -8.69
CA TYR A 272 14.43 8.82 -8.44
C TYR A 272 13.44 9.85 -9.01
N ARG A 273 13.06 9.69 -10.29
CA ARG A 273 12.09 10.60 -10.93
C ARG A 273 10.76 10.62 -10.20
N ARG A 274 10.27 9.45 -9.77
CA ARG A 274 9.03 9.35 -9.02
C ARG A 274 9.11 10.05 -7.66
N ILE A 275 10.20 9.85 -6.93
CA ILE A 275 10.42 10.50 -5.60
C ILE A 275 10.44 12.02 -5.73
N VAL A 276 11.06 12.56 -6.78
CA VAL A 276 11.24 14.02 -6.97
C VAL A 276 9.99 14.68 -7.58
N SER A 277 9.31 14.02 -8.52
CA SER A 277 8.30 14.66 -9.38
C SER A 277 6.95 13.93 -9.42
N GLY A 278 6.83 12.80 -8.74
CA GLY A 278 5.66 11.93 -8.85
C GLY A 278 5.61 11.16 -10.18
N PRO A 279 4.69 10.20 -10.29
CA PRO A 279 4.43 9.46 -11.53
C PRO A 279 3.62 10.35 -12.50
N ASP A 280 3.58 9.96 -13.77
CA ASP A 280 2.66 10.55 -14.76
C ASP A 280 1.23 10.02 -14.53
N TYR A 281 0.62 10.49 -13.45
CA TYR A 281 -0.70 10.08 -12.98
C TYR A 281 -1.39 11.25 -12.25
N SER A 282 -2.68 11.44 -12.48
CA SER A 282 -3.45 12.55 -11.93
C SER A 282 -4.42 12.12 -10.84
N ILE A 283 -4.78 13.06 -9.95
CA ILE A 283 -5.84 12.85 -8.95
C ILE A 283 -7.17 12.51 -9.62
N ALA A 284 -7.44 13.05 -10.81
CA ALA A 284 -8.69 12.79 -11.56
C ALA A 284 -8.80 11.31 -11.97
N GLN A 285 -7.69 10.65 -12.28
CA GLN A 285 -7.67 9.21 -12.61
C GLN A 285 -7.90 8.33 -11.37
N ALA A 286 -7.43 8.79 -10.20
CA ALA A 286 -7.55 8.04 -8.94
C ALA A 286 -8.94 8.08 -8.32
N ARG A 287 -9.59 9.26 -8.35
CA ARG A 287 -10.89 9.47 -7.67
C ARG A 287 -12.03 8.69 -8.34
N PRO A 288 -13.14 8.42 -7.62
CA PRO A 288 -14.34 7.85 -8.21
C PRO A 288 -14.85 8.73 -9.38
N ALA A 289 -15.44 8.09 -10.39
CA ALA A 289 -16.21 8.85 -11.36
C ALA A 289 -17.33 9.61 -10.63
N THR A 290 -17.47 10.89 -10.91
CA THR A 290 -18.66 11.64 -10.44
C THR A 290 -19.87 11.07 -11.16
N SER A 291 -20.79 10.47 -10.40
CA SER A 291 -22.13 10.08 -10.88
C SER A 291 -22.91 11.28 -11.39
#